data_e5c2802e2d7882418ff01adf0c1f67e6
#
_entry.id   e5c2802e2d7882418ff01adf0c1f67e6
#
_cell.length_a   1.000
_cell.length_b   1.000
_cell.length_c   1.000
_cell.angle_alpha   90.00
_cell.angle_beta   90.00
_cell.angle_gamma   90.00
#
_symmetry.space_group_name_H-M   'P 1'
#
loop_
_entity.id
_entity.type
_entity.pdbx_description
1 polymer ?
#
loop_
_entity_poly.entity_id
_entity_poly.type
_entity_poly.pdbx_seq_one_letter_code
_entity_poly.pdbx_strand_id
1 'polypeptide(L)'
;MEKVATPRVLGELLKDRRKRNADKIFLRFKERNITYEEIDRFSNRCAHAFMNLGIAKEDKVSIMLPNCPEFIYLWFGLAKIGAVEVPVNTSYKGEFLRHIVDQSDSKILVIAYEFLDRLKLIEDELKKVQKIIVWGDLQKQEADGFEIPIMRFADFFNSSDAPVEVVVYPWDPISIIYTSGTTGLSKGALGSHNFWIVCAEKMLEYRDGQREDIYLTFLPLYHFNAQVLTTLTVLIAEAQMVLLDRFSASRFWDDIRYFGATQFNYLGAVIPILAKQPERGNDADNPARIALGAGCPPALMDEVEKRFQIKCLEGFGMTEIGIPIHVRVDDRRRGSCGKPMDIYEMKLFDDRDEEVPVGEIGEIVFRPREPFIMMSEYYNMPEKTLEAFRNLWFHTGDLARQDEDGYFYFVDRKKDALRRRGENISSFEVERAINAHPKVLESAAVAVQSELAEDEVKICVVLKPGEILAPEELIEWANARMPYFAVPRYVEFMEGLPKTPTERVEKYKLKQAGITANTWDREKAGYKLTR
;
A
#
# COMPACT_ATOMS: atom_id res chain seq x y z
N MET A 1 -31.45 -12.44 15.92
CA MET A 1 -31.46 -12.26 14.46
C MET A 1 -30.36 -13.16 13.91
N GLU A 2 -30.70 -14.11 13.03
CA GLU A 2 -29.66 -14.87 12.31
C GLU A 2 -28.76 -13.90 11.58
N LYS A 3 -27.43 -14.00 11.80
CA LYS A 3 -26.45 -13.24 11.04
C LYS A 3 -26.59 -13.69 9.57
N VAL A 4 -27.18 -12.86 8.74
CA VAL A 4 -27.16 -13.07 7.28
C VAL A 4 -25.70 -13.10 6.84
N ALA A 5 -25.28 -14.18 6.19
CA ALA A 5 -23.90 -14.32 5.74
C ALA A 5 -23.52 -13.18 4.79
N THR A 6 -22.35 -12.59 4.99
CA THR A 6 -21.81 -11.54 4.11
C THR A 6 -21.55 -12.13 2.72
N PRO A 7 -22.07 -11.52 1.63
CA PRO A 7 -21.72 -11.95 0.28
C PRO A 7 -20.20 -11.91 0.04
N ARG A 8 -19.66 -12.95 -0.60
CA ARG A 8 -18.21 -13.13 -0.81
C ARG A 8 -17.70 -12.58 -2.15
N VAL A 9 -18.56 -11.91 -2.90
CA VAL A 9 -18.22 -11.20 -4.14
C VAL A 9 -18.54 -9.73 -3.98
N LEU A 10 -17.60 -8.84 -4.30
CA LEU A 10 -17.74 -7.41 -4.05
C LEU A 10 -18.97 -6.80 -4.73
N GLY A 11 -19.24 -7.16 -5.98
CA GLY A 11 -20.44 -6.69 -6.69
C GLY A 11 -21.75 -7.08 -5.99
N GLU A 12 -21.85 -8.31 -5.50
CA GLU A 12 -23.01 -8.80 -4.75
C GLU A 12 -23.11 -8.14 -3.36
N LEU A 13 -21.96 -7.93 -2.70
CA LEU A 13 -21.90 -7.21 -1.43
C LEU A 13 -22.43 -5.78 -1.58
N LEU A 14 -21.97 -5.05 -2.58
CA LEU A 14 -22.42 -3.68 -2.85
C LEU A 14 -23.91 -3.63 -3.16
N LYS A 15 -24.40 -4.54 -4.01
CA LYS A 15 -25.82 -4.68 -4.36
C LYS A 15 -26.69 -4.97 -3.12
N ASP A 16 -26.23 -5.83 -2.22
CA ASP A 16 -26.92 -6.13 -0.97
C ASP A 16 -26.96 -4.91 -0.03
N ARG A 17 -25.84 -4.21 0.13
CA ARG A 17 -25.75 -3.03 0.99
C ARG A 17 -26.57 -1.84 0.45
N ARG A 18 -26.57 -1.63 -0.86
CA ARG A 18 -27.42 -0.64 -1.53
C ARG A 18 -28.92 -0.90 -1.26
N LYS A 19 -29.37 -2.15 -1.37
CA LYS A 19 -30.78 -2.48 -1.11
C LYS A 19 -31.27 -2.07 0.28
N ARG A 20 -30.36 -2.05 1.26
CA ARG A 20 -30.68 -1.72 2.66
C ARG A 20 -30.45 -0.25 3.01
N ASN A 21 -29.61 0.43 2.25
CA ASN A 21 -29.07 1.75 2.62
C ASN A 21 -28.99 2.74 1.45
N ALA A 22 -29.86 2.66 0.45
CA ALA A 22 -29.76 3.42 -0.80
C ALA A 22 -29.39 4.90 -0.58
N ASP A 23 -30.11 5.59 0.30
CA ASP A 23 -29.97 7.02 0.56
C ASP A 23 -28.88 7.35 1.62
N LYS A 24 -28.32 6.32 2.30
CA LYS A 24 -27.27 6.56 3.29
C LYS A 24 -25.98 6.97 2.59
N ILE A 25 -25.27 7.94 3.16
CA ILE A 25 -23.96 8.35 2.67
C ILE A 25 -22.96 7.20 2.91
N PHE A 26 -22.32 6.75 1.85
CA PHE A 26 -21.21 5.80 1.88
C PHE A 26 -19.87 6.54 1.99
N LEU A 27 -19.67 7.57 1.16
CA LEU A 27 -18.39 8.28 1.00
C LEU A 27 -18.58 9.79 1.06
N ARG A 28 -17.77 10.46 1.87
CA ARG A 28 -17.58 11.92 1.85
C ARG A 28 -16.20 12.24 1.31
N PHE A 29 -16.15 13.12 0.33
CA PHE A 29 -14.90 13.62 -0.25
C PHE A 29 -15.04 15.09 -0.58
N LYS A 30 -14.28 15.95 0.11
CA LYS A 30 -14.46 17.41 0.04
C LYS A 30 -15.93 17.77 0.27
N GLU A 31 -16.54 18.53 -0.63
CA GLU A 31 -17.97 18.92 -0.55
C GLU A 31 -18.94 17.87 -1.11
N ARG A 32 -18.42 16.74 -1.62
CA ARG A 32 -19.24 15.68 -2.22
C ARG A 32 -19.65 14.66 -1.17
N ASN A 33 -20.95 14.39 -1.09
CA ASN A 33 -21.52 13.26 -0.36
C ASN A 33 -22.06 12.27 -1.38
N ILE A 34 -21.60 11.03 -1.32
CA ILE A 34 -21.94 9.97 -2.27
C ILE A 34 -22.64 8.85 -1.49
N THR A 35 -23.87 8.54 -1.91
CA THR A 35 -24.72 7.52 -1.26
C THR A 35 -24.34 6.11 -1.70
N TYR A 36 -24.88 5.10 -1.01
CA TYR A 36 -24.78 3.69 -1.43
C TYR A 36 -25.42 3.44 -2.80
N GLU A 37 -26.50 4.16 -3.14
CA GLU A 37 -27.11 4.11 -4.47
C GLU A 37 -26.17 4.67 -5.54
N GLU A 38 -25.58 5.84 -5.27
CA GLU A 38 -24.70 6.51 -6.23
C GLU A 38 -23.41 5.73 -6.47
N ILE A 39 -22.79 5.15 -5.42
CA ILE A 39 -21.57 4.35 -5.60
C ILE A 39 -21.85 3.10 -6.45
N ASP A 40 -23.02 2.47 -6.29
CA ASP A 40 -23.43 1.33 -7.11
C ASP A 40 -23.66 1.73 -8.57
N ARG A 41 -24.39 2.83 -8.81
CA ARG A 41 -24.65 3.35 -10.17
C ARG A 41 -23.39 3.79 -10.88
N PHE A 42 -22.49 4.50 -10.19
CA PHE A 42 -21.24 4.98 -10.77
C PHE A 42 -20.28 3.83 -11.09
N SER A 43 -20.26 2.81 -10.25
CA SER A 43 -19.49 1.59 -10.55
C SER A 43 -20.11 0.79 -11.71
N ASN A 44 -21.43 0.79 -11.90
CA ASN A 44 -22.08 0.20 -13.08
C ASN A 44 -21.64 0.95 -14.36
N ARG A 45 -21.60 2.28 -14.34
CA ARG A 45 -21.09 3.07 -15.50
C ARG A 45 -19.67 2.67 -15.87
N CYS A 46 -18.78 2.55 -14.89
CA CYS A 46 -17.41 2.09 -15.13
C CYS A 46 -17.38 0.66 -15.69
N ALA A 47 -18.20 -0.24 -15.15
CA ALA A 47 -18.29 -1.62 -15.62
C ALA A 47 -18.73 -1.69 -17.10
N HIS A 48 -19.82 -1.00 -17.46
CA HIS A 48 -20.27 -0.93 -18.85
C HIS A 48 -19.25 -0.26 -19.77
N ALA A 49 -18.57 0.80 -19.30
CA ALA A 49 -17.55 1.48 -20.08
C ALA A 49 -16.35 0.55 -20.38
N PHE A 50 -15.89 -0.22 -19.39
CA PHE A 50 -14.84 -1.21 -19.57
C PHE A 50 -15.28 -2.33 -20.52
N MET A 51 -16.49 -2.85 -20.38
CA MET A 51 -17.03 -3.86 -21.31
C MET A 51 -17.10 -3.33 -22.74
N ASN A 52 -17.53 -2.08 -22.95
CA ASN A 52 -17.55 -1.42 -24.25
C ASN A 52 -16.15 -1.25 -24.87
N LEU A 53 -15.10 -1.21 -24.04
CA LEU A 53 -13.70 -1.17 -24.46
C LEU A 53 -13.09 -2.58 -24.61
N GLY A 54 -13.90 -3.64 -24.49
CA GLY A 54 -13.46 -5.02 -24.67
C GLY A 54 -12.78 -5.65 -23.45
N ILE A 55 -12.90 -5.02 -22.26
CA ILE A 55 -12.43 -5.64 -21.01
C ILE A 55 -13.41 -6.73 -20.59
N ALA A 56 -12.88 -7.90 -20.36
CA ALA A 56 -13.58 -9.09 -19.93
C ALA A 56 -13.08 -9.58 -18.55
N LYS A 57 -13.68 -10.64 -18.06
CA LYS A 57 -13.25 -11.32 -16.84
C LYS A 57 -11.77 -11.69 -16.91
N GLU A 58 -11.06 -11.47 -15.80
CA GLU A 58 -9.60 -11.67 -15.62
C GLU A 58 -8.69 -10.70 -16.39
N ASP A 59 -9.22 -9.80 -17.22
CA ASP A 59 -8.41 -8.74 -17.81
C ASP A 59 -7.95 -7.75 -16.74
N LYS A 60 -6.78 -7.15 -16.94
CA LYS A 60 -6.16 -6.25 -15.98
C LYS A 60 -6.25 -4.80 -16.46
N VAL A 61 -6.54 -3.91 -15.51
CA VAL A 61 -6.59 -2.47 -15.74
C VAL A 61 -5.77 -1.78 -14.66
N SER A 62 -4.73 -1.06 -15.09
CA SER A 62 -3.93 -0.23 -14.18
C SER A 62 -4.65 1.07 -13.85
N ILE A 63 -4.64 1.47 -12.56
CA ILE A 63 -5.27 2.70 -12.07
C ILE A 63 -4.24 3.54 -11.33
N MET A 64 -3.84 4.68 -11.90
CA MET A 64 -2.91 5.65 -11.33
C MET A 64 -3.62 6.97 -11.04
N LEU A 65 -4.42 7.00 -9.99
CA LEU A 65 -5.19 8.16 -9.55
C LEU A 65 -4.81 8.57 -8.12
N PRO A 66 -4.89 9.87 -7.78
CA PRO A 66 -4.86 10.29 -6.39
C PRO A 66 -6.10 9.79 -5.64
N ASN A 67 -6.14 10.02 -4.33
CA ASN A 67 -7.35 9.75 -3.55
C ASN A 67 -8.54 10.55 -4.12
N CYS A 68 -9.47 9.85 -4.73
CA CYS A 68 -10.70 10.41 -5.29
C CYS A 68 -11.80 9.35 -5.35
N PRO A 69 -13.08 9.75 -5.39
CA PRO A 69 -14.20 8.81 -5.52
C PRO A 69 -14.15 7.97 -6.79
N GLU A 70 -13.64 8.53 -7.86
CA GLU A 70 -13.54 7.88 -9.17
C GLU A 70 -12.64 6.63 -9.13
N PHE A 71 -11.62 6.61 -8.26
CA PHE A 71 -10.83 5.40 -8.00
C PHE A 71 -11.72 4.24 -7.54
N ILE A 72 -12.61 4.52 -6.58
CA ILE A 72 -13.52 3.50 -6.03
C ILE A 72 -14.55 3.06 -7.08
N TYR A 73 -15.04 3.99 -7.92
CA TYR A 73 -15.97 3.63 -9.02
C TYR A 73 -15.33 2.67 -10.01
N LEU A 74 -14.08 2.94 -10.41
CA LEU A 74 -13.31 2.10 -11.31
C LEU A 74 -13.06 0.72 -10.72
N TRP A 75 -12.53 0.66 -9.50
CA TRP A 75 -12.27 -0.59 -8.79
C TRP A 75 -13.52 -1.45 -8.65
N PHE A 76 -14.61 -0.86 -8.14
CA PHE A 76 -15.89 -1.59 -7.98
C PHE A 76 -16.49 -1.98 -9.34
N GLY A 77 -16.32 -1.16 -10.36
CA GLY A 77 -16.75 -1.46 -11.72
C GLY A 77 -16.04 -2.67 -12.32
N LEU A 78 -14.71 -2.73 -12.18
CA LEU A 78 -13.90 -3.89 -12.58
C LEU A 78 -14.31 -5.15 -11.80
N ALA A 79 -14.46 -5.03 -10.49
CA ALA A 79 -14.88 -6.14 -9.64
C ALA A 79 -16.25 -6.74 -10.03
N LYS A 80 -17.20 -5.91 -10.52
CA LYS A 80 -18.51 -6.36 -10.99
C LYS A 80 -18.46 -7.22 -12.25
N ILE A 81 -17.46 -7.02 -13.09
CA ILE A 81 -17.28 -7.78 -14.34
C ILE A 81 -16.22 -8.88 -14.21
N GLY A 82 -15.67 -9.08 -13.00
CA GLY A 82 -14.60 -10.06 -12.75
C GLY A 82 -13.25 -9.68 -13.37
N ALA A 83 -13.08 -8.41 -13.76
CA ALA A 83 -11.79 -7.89 -14.19
C ALA A 83 -10.96 -7.45 -12.98
N VAL A 84 -9.64 -7.38 -13.16
CA VAL A 84 -8.68 -7.20 -12.09
C VAL A 84 -8.13 -5.77 -12.11
N GLU A 85 -8.28 -5.05 -10.99
CA GLU A 85 -7.58 -3.78 -10.84
C GLU A 85 -6.09 -3.99 -10.57
N VAL A 86 -5.28 -3.06 -11.05
CA VAL A 86 -3.87 -2.95 -10.73
C VAL A 86 -3.63 -1.52 -10.21
N PRO A 87 -3.75 -1.30 -8.90
CA PRO A 87 -3.56 0.02 -8.32
C PRO A 87 -2.09 0.43 -8.37
N VAL A 88 -1.82 1.59 -8.95
CA VAL A 88 -0.47 2.10 -9.18
C VAL A 88 -0.18 3.28 -8.25
N ASN A 89 0.94 3.20 -7.54
CA ASN A 89 1.41 4.29 -6.69
C ASN A 89 1.64 5.55 -7.52
N THR A 90 0.96 6.64 -7.15
CA THR A 90 1.01 7.93 -7.84
C THR A 90 2.38 8.62 -7.82
N SER A 91 3.33 8.12 -7.04
CA SER A 91 4.71 8.61 -7.06
C SER A 91 5.60 7.90 -8.08
N TYR A 92 5.12 6.81 -8.69
CA TYR A 92 5.92 6.03 -9.65
C TYR A 92 6.12 6.78 -10.97
N LYS A 93 7.30 6.58 -11.55
CA LYS A 93 7.73 7.11 -12.85
C LYS A 93 8.86 6.25 -13.42
N GLY A 94 9.16 6.40 -14.71
CA GLY A 94 10.22 5.66 -15.38
C GLY A 94 10.07 4.15 -15.19
N GLU A 95 11.16 3.47 -14.87
CA GLU A 95 11.23 2.00 -14.77
C GLU A 95 10.26 1.41 -13.73
N PHE A 96 9.99 2.12 -12.61
CA PHE A 96 9.02 1.66 -11.61
C PHE A 96 7.60 1.62 -12.18
N LEU A 97 7.21 2.66 -12.92
CA LEU A 97 5.89 2.71 -13.55
C LEU A 97 5.78 1.69 -14.69
N ARG A 98 6.80 1.64 -15.56
CA ARG A 98 6.87 0.66 -16.66
C ARG A 98 6.72 -0.76 -16.16
N HIS A 99 7.50 -1.14 -15.13
CA HIS A 99 7.47 -2.48 -14.58
C HIS A 99 6.07 -2.91 -14.13
N ILE A 100 5.37 -2.05 -13.38
CA ILE A 100 4.04 -2.40 -12.87
C ILE A 100 3.04 -2.59 -14.00
N VAL A 101 2.98 -1.63 -14.93
CA VAL A 101 1.98 -1.62 -16.00
C VAL A 101 2.21 -2.76 -16.99
N ASP A 102 3.47 -3.01 -17.36
CA ASP A 102 3.78 -4.06 -18.33
C ASP A 102 3.72 -5.47 -17.71
N GLN A 103 4.28 -5.67 -16.51
CA GLN A 103 4.34 -6.97 -15.84
C GLN A 103 2.94 -7.46 -15.41
N SER A 104 2.02 -6.55 -15.12
CA SER A 104 0.64 -6.89 -14.77
C SER A 104 -0.23 -7.30 -15.95
N ASP A 105 0.26 -7.23 -17.18
CA ASP A 105 -0.53 -7.46 -18.41
C ASP A 105 -1.73 -6.52 -18.57
N SER A 106 -1.62 -5.29 -18.06
CA SER A 106 -2.70 -4.31 -18.11
C SER A 106 -3.03 -3.92 -19.55
N LYS A 107 -4.29 -4.11 -19.95
CA LYS A 107 -4.80 -3.71 -21.28
C LYS A 107 -5.17 -2.22 -21.35
N ILE A 108 -5.58 -1.66 -20.23
CA ILE A 108 -5.95 -0.24 -20.11
C ILE A 108 -5.16 0.36 -18.94
N LEU A 109 -4.72 1.59 -19.11
CA LEU A 109 -4.19 2.44 -18.03
C LEU A 109 -5.12 3.62 -17.82
N VAL A 110 -5.72 3.72 -16.62
CA VAL A 110 -6.43 4.92 -16.16
C VAL A 110 -5.45 5.76 -15.38
N ILE A 111 -5.23 7.00 -15.78
CA ILE A 111 -4.21 7.87 -15.18
C ILE A 111 -4.76 9.28 -14.96
N ALA A 112 -4.34 9.93 -13.87
CA ALA A 112 -4.64 11.35 -13.69
C ALA A 112 -3.81 12.21 -14.63
N TYR A 113 -4.41 13.29 -15.12
CA TYR A 113 -3.78 14.22 -16.06
C TYR A 113 -2.42 14.74 -15.56
N GLU A 114 -2.32 15.04 -14.28
CA GLU A 114 -1.08 15.51 -13.65
C GLU A 114 0.10 14.51 -13.73
N PHE A 115 -0.15 13.24 -14.05
CA PHE A 115 0.85 12.19 -14.20
C PHE A 115 1.10 11.78 -15.66
N LEU A 116 0.34 12.33 -16.60
CA LEU A 116 0.37 11.93 -18.02
C LEU A 116 1.76 12.06 -18.63
N ASP A 117 2.48 13.13 -18.35
CA ASP A 117 3.84 13.34 -18.88
C ASP A 117 4.84 12.24 -18.50
N ARG A 118 4.57 11.50 -17.43
CA ARG A 118 5.44 10.36 -17.01
C ARG A 118 5.40 9.21 -18.00
N LEU A 119 4.32 9.09 -18.78
CA LEU A 119 4.17 8.05 -19.79
C LEU A 119 5.03 8.30 -21.01
N LYS A 120 5.30 9.55 -21.38
CA LYS A 120 6.13 9.89 -22.55
C LYS A 120 7.52 9.26 -22.53
N LEU A 121 8.04 8.95 -21.34
CA LEU A 121 9.36 8.34 -21.16
C LEU A 121 9.37 6.81 -21.32
N ILE A 122 8.20 6.18 -21.30
CA ILE A 122 8.06 4.72 -21.22
C ILE A 122 7.02 4.16 -22.19
N GLU A 123 6.32 5.02 -22.96
CA GLU A 123 5.20 4.63 -23.82
C GLU A 123 5.59 3.51 -24.79
N ASP A 124 6.75 3.63 -25.45
CA ASP A 124 7.28 2.64 -26.40
C ASP A 124 7.48 1.26 -25.78
N GLU A 125 7.57 1.19 -24.45
CA GLU A 125 7.78 -0.04 -23.69
C GLU A 125 6.48 -0.64 -23.14
N LEU A 126 5.36 0.07 -23.21
CA LEU A 126 4.04 -0.39 -22.75
C LEU A 126 3.32 -1.22 -23.81
N LYS A 127 3.90 -2.39 -24.15
CA LYS A 127 3.47 -3.22 -25.29
C LYS A 127 2.06 -3.80 -25.18
N LYS A 128 1.50 -3.91 -23.97
CA LYS A 128 0.20 -4.55 -23.71
C LYS A 128 -0.93 -3.54 -23.55
N VAL A 129 -0.60 -2.29 -23.29
CA VAL A 129 -1.59 -1.22 -23.11
C VAL A 129 -2.19 -0.83 -24.45
N GLN A 130 -3.49 -1.03 -24.59
CA GLN A 130 -4.24 -0.74 -25.83
C GLN A 130 -4.90 0.62 -25.79
N LYS A 131 -5.10 1.20 -24.59
CA LYS A 131 -5.75 2.49 -24.39
C LYS A 131 -5.36 3.13 -23.07
N ILE A 132 -5.23 4.46 -23.09
CA ILE A 132 -5.05 5.30 -21.92
C ILE A 132 -6.34 6.07 -21.67
N ILE A 133 -6.86 6.05 -20.43
CA ILE A 133 -8.00 6.86 -20.00
C ILE A 133 -7.47 7.92 -19.06
N VAL A 134 -7.66 9.20 -19.40
CA VAL A 134 -7.13 10.33 -18.62
C VAL A 134 -8.24 10.95 -17.79
N TRP A 135 -8.06 10.92 -16.47
CA TRP A 135 -8.88 11.60 -15.49
C TRP A 135 -8.36 13.01 -15.23
N GLY A 136 -9.21 14.01 -15.33
CA GLY A 136 -8.86 15.42 -15.15
C GLY A 136 -9.04 16.22 -16.43
N ASP A 137 -8.45 17.40 -16.49
CA ASP A 137 -8.73 18.43 -17.50
C ASP A 137 -7.78 18.32 -18.71
N LEU A 138 -7.92 17.24 -19.46
CA LEU A 138 -7.12 16.95 -20.66
C LEU A 138 -7.53 17.84 -21.83
N GLN A 139 -6.59 18.62 -22.37
CA GLN A 139 -6.77 19.39 -23.59
C GLN A 139 -6.53 18.52 -24.84
N LYS A 140 -7.28 18.75 -25.91
CA LYS A 140 -7.21 17.92 -27.13
C LYS A 140 -5.80 17.81 -27.73
N GLN A 141 -5.05 18.90 -27.72
CA GLN A 141 -3.69 18.96 -28.28
C GLN A 141 -2.66 18.11 -27.50
N GLU A 142 -2.93 17.82 -26.22
CA GLU A 142 -2.05 17.03 -25.36
C GLU A 142 -2.22 15.53 -25.59
N ALA A 143 -3.40 15.12 -26.06
CA ALA A 143 -3.68 13.75 -26.45
C ALA A 143 -2.97 13.34 -27.75
N ASP A 144 -2.74 14.32 -28.64
CA ASP A 144 -2.13 14.08 -29.96
C ASP A 144 -0.62 13.71 -29.88
N GLY A 145 -0.02 13.81 -28.71
CA GLY A 145 1.41 13.50 -28.48
C GLY A 145 1.72 12.05 -28.06
N PHE A 146 0.74 11.16 -28.08
CA PHE A 146 0.88 9.75 -27.68
C PHE A 146 0.53 8.81 -28.85
N GLU A 147 1.26 7.69 -28.95
CA GLU A 147 0.97 6.63 -29.94
C GLU A 147 -0.19 5.74 -29.46
N ILE A 148 -0.27 5.49 -28.13
CA ILE A 148 -1.37 4.73 -27.53
C ILE A 148 -2.63 5.61 -27.51
N PRO A 149 -3.78 5.15 -28.04
CA PRO A 149 -5.00 5.93 -28.10
C PRO A 149 -5.46 6.43 -26.72
N ILE A 150 -5.67 7.74 -26.59
CA ILE A 150 -6.16 8.40 -25.38
C ILE A 150 -7.66 8.64 -25.44
N MET A 151 -8.34 8.44 -24.31
CA MET A 151 -9.74 8.76 -24.06
C MET A 151 -9.86 9.63 -22.79
N ARG A 152 -10.70 10.66 -22.82
CA ARG A 152 -11.02 11.42 -21.62
C ARG A 152 -11.91 10.59 -20.69
N PHE A 153 -11.68 10.68 -19.38
CA PHE A 153 -12.52 10.00 -18.39
C PHE A 153 -14.00 10.38 -18.50
N ALA A 154 -14.33 11.63 -18.83
CA ALA A 154 -15.71 12.08 -19.02
C ALA A 154 -16.43 11.31 -20.14
N ASP A 155 -15.73 11.02 -21.25
CA ASP A 155 -16.28 10.25 -22.36
C ASP A 155 -16.42 8.75 -21.99
N PHE A 156 -15.43 8.20 -21.28
CA PHE A 156 -15.48 6.85 -20.71
C PHE A 156 -16.66 6.68 -19.73
N PHE A 157 -16.83 7.64 -18.81
CA PHE A 157 -17.84 7.60 -17.76
C PHE A 157 -19.28 7.83 -18.27
N ASN A 158 -19.44 8.28 -19.52
CA ASN A 158 -20.73 8.45 -20.17
C ASN A 158 -21.26 7.12 -20.72
N SER A 159 -21.51 6.18 -19.81
CA SER A 159 -22.00 4.82 -20.09
C SER A 159 -23.26 4.51 -19.28
N SER A 160 -23.89 3.38 -19.56
CA SER A 160 -25.08 2.90 -18.83
C SER A 160 -24.80 2.70 -17.35
N ASP A 161 -25.72 3.08 -16.49
CA ASP A 161 -25.70 2.79 -15.05
C ASP A 161 -26.64 1.64 -14.64
N ALA A 162 -27.17 0.90 -15.63
CA ALA A 162 -27.97 -0.28 -15.40
C ALA A 162 -27.16 -1.35 -14.64
N PRO A 163 -27.82 -2.21 -13.84
CA PRO A 163 -27.15 -3.34 -13.20
C PRO A 163 -26.36 -4.21 -14.18
N VAL A 164 -25.20 -4.67 -13.77
CA VAL A 164 -24.36 -5.58 -14.56
C VAL A 164 -24.65 -7.01 -14.16
N GLU A 165 -24.80 -7.88 -15.17
CA GLU A 165 -25.10 -9.31 -15.00
C GLU A 165 -23.94 -10.17 -15.52
N VAL A 166 -22.83 -10.14 -14.78
CA VAL A 166 -21.66 -11.01 -15.02
C VAL A 166 -21.47 -11.94 -13.84
N VAL A 167 -21.26 -13.23 -14.10
CA VAL A 167 -21.02 -14.21 -13.05
C VAL A 167 -19.59 -14.11 -12.55
N VAL A 168 -19.46 -13.71 -11.30
CA VAL A 168 -18.19 -13.60 -10.58
C VAL A 168 -18.24 -14.51 -9.35
N TYR A 169 -17.14 -15.22 -9.09
CA TYR A 169 -17.05 -16.16 -7.98
C TYR A 169 -16.16 -15.64 -6.85
N PRO A 170 -16.31 -16.12 -5.61
CA PRO A 170 -15.47 -15.69 -4.48
C PRO A 170 -13.96 -15.89 -4.69
N TRP A 171 -13.57 -16.87 -5.45
CA TRP A 171 -12.19 -17.19 -5.76
C TRP A 171 -11.63 -16.45 -6.99
N ASP A 172 -12.47 -15.75 -7.75
CA ASP A 172 -11.98 -14.93 -8.85
C ASP A 172 -11.06 -13.82 -8.35
N PRO A 173 -10.02 -13.46 -9.09
CA PRO A 173 -9.13 -12.38 -8.71
C PRO A 173 -9.83 -11.02 -8.76
N ILE A 174 -9.52 -10.15 -7.80
CA ILE A 174 -10.06 -8.80 -7.71
C ILE A 174 -9.00 -7.72 -7.92
N SER A 175 -7.78 -7.98 -7.47
CA SER A 175 -6.70 -6.97 -7.49
C SER A 175 -5.32 -7.62 -7.55
N ILE A 176 -4.37 -6.93 -8.20
CA ILE A 176 -2.92 -7.20 -8.10
C ILE A 176 -2.28 -6.01 -7.43
N ILE A 177 -2.00 -6.11 -6.14
CA ILE A 177 -1.29 -5.04 -5.42
C ILE A 177 0.21 -5.34 -5.41
N TYR A 178 0.99 -4.37 -5.93
CA TYR A 178 2.44 -4.51 -5.98
C TYR A 178 3.08 -4.15 -4.64
N THR A 179 3.92 -5.07 -4.17
CA THR A 179 4.72 -4.89 -2.95
C THR A 179 6.19 -4.78 -3.32
N SER A 180 6.91 -3.89 -2.63
CA SER A 180 8.35 -3.75 -2.82
C SER A 180 9.05 -5.01 -2.29
N GLY A 181 9.62 -5.79 -3.20
CA GLY A 181 10.48 -6.91 -2.84
C GLY A 181 11.78 -6.42 -2.22
N THR A 182 12.23 -7.05 -1.13
CA THR A 182 13.52 -6.72 -0.48
C THR A 182 14.75 -7.07 -1.32
N THR A 183 14.58 -7.85 -2.39
CA THR A 183 15.68 -8.43 -3.17
C THR A 183 15.45 -8.44 -4.68
N GLY A 184 14.54 -7.61 -5.19
CA GLY A 184 14.24 -7.62 -6.63
C GLY A 184 13.19 -6.58 -7.02
N LEU A 185 12.65 -6.74 -8.21
CA LEU A 185 11.53 -5.94 -8.70
C LEU A 185 10.29 -6.17 -7.83
N SER A 186 9.43 -5.16 -7.77
CA SER A 186 8.14 -5.24 -7.07
C SER A 186 7.33 -6.44 -7.55
N LYS A 187 6.73 -7.15 -6.59
CA LYS A 187 5.93 -8.35 -6.85
C LYS A 187 4.45 -8.04 -6.73
N GLY A 188 3.67 -8.44 -7.71
CA GLY A 188 2.22 -8.25 -7.70
C GLY A 188 1.52 -9.39 -6.96
N ALA A 189 1.02 -9.14 -5.75
CA ALA A 189 0.23 -10.10 -4.99
C ALA A 189 -1.20 -10.17 -5.56
N LEU A 190 -1.60 -11.33 -6.09
CA LEU A 190 -2.92 -11.56 -6.68
C LEU A 190 -3.89 -11.98 -5.59
N GLY A 191 -4.87 -11.14 -5.29
CA GLY A 191 -5.89 -11.39 -4.28
C GLY A 191 -7.25 -11.70 -4.89
N SER A 192 -8.04 -12.58 -4.22
CA SER A 192 -9.40 -12.93 -4.59
C SER A 192 -10.44 -12.04 -3.90
N HIS A 193 -11.67 -12.06 -4.39
CA HIS A 193 -12.81 -11.41 -3.72
C HIS A 193 -12.98 -11.89 -2.28
N ASN A 194 -12.88 -13.23 -2.06
CA ASN A 194 -13.01 -13.79 -0.72
C ASN A 194 -11.95 -13.28 0.23
N PHE A 195 -10.69 -13.23 -0.21
CA PHE A 195 -9.59 -12.73 0.61
C PHE A 195 -9.85 -11.30 1.10
N TRP A 196 -10.21 -10.39 0.19
CA TRP A 196 -10.49 -8.99 0.52
C TRP A 196 -11.64 -8.86 1.53
N ILE A 197 -12.75 -9.59 1.29
CA ILE A 197 -13.96 -9.50 2.12
C ILE A 197 -13.72 -10.11 3.50
N VAL A 198 -13.06 -11.28 3.59
CA VAL A 198 -12.75 -11.92 4.88
C VAL A 198 -11.83 -11.04 5.73
N CYS A 199 -10.79 -10.45 5.13
CA CYS A 199 -9.93 -9.51 5.84
C CYS A 199 -10.71 -8.31 6.40
N ALA A 200 -11.58 -7.71 5.60
CA ALA A 200 -12.39 -6.58 6.04
C ALA A 200 -13.41 -6.95 7.12
N GLU A 201 -14.02 -8.14 7.04
CA GLU A 201 -14.92 -8.68 8.08
C GLU A 201 -14.19 -8.87 9.41
N LYS A 202 -13.01 -9.49 9.36
CA LYS A 202 -12.21 -9.69 10.57
C LYS A 202 -11.75 -8.36 11.16
N MET A 203 -11.37 -7.37 10.33
CA MET A 203 -11.04 -6.04 10.81
C MET A 203 -12.22 -5.35 11.48
N LEU A 204 -13.43 -5.48 10.95
CA LEU A 204 -14.64 -4.96 11.58
C LEU A 204 -14.86 -5.56 12.97
N GLU A 205 -14.68 -6.89 13.09
CA GLU A 205 -14.83 -7.61 14.36
C GLU A 205 -13.78 -7.16 15.39
N TYR A 206 -12.50 -7.15 15.04
CA TYR A 206 -11.40 -6.91 15.97
C TYR A 206 -11.32 -5.46 16.47
N ARG A 207 -11.76 -4.48 15.66
CA ARG A 207 -11.80 -3.07 16.03
C ARG A 207 -13.14 -2.61 16.61
N ASP A 208 -14.04 -3.52 16.93
CA ASP A 208 -15.40 -3.22 17.43
C ASP A 208 -16.11 -2.18 16.55
N GLY A 209 -16.11 -2.45 15.24
CA GLY A 209 -16.71 -1.53 14.26
C GLY A 209 -18.22 -1.58 14.27
N GLN A 210 -18.84 -0.39 14.22
CA GLN A 210 -20.27 -0.20 14.31
C GLN A 210 -20.83 0.41 13.01
N ARG A 211 -22.13 0.25 12.78
CA ARG A 211 -22.84 0.84 11.64
C ARG A 211 -22.86 2.36 11.66
N GLU A 212 -22.79 2.94 12.85
CA GLU A 212 -22.81 4.39 13.10
C GLU A 212 -21.43 5.02 12.97
N ASP A 213 -20.36 4.21 12.84
CA ASP A 213 -19.01 4.71 12.71
C ASP A 213 -18.82 5.52 11.43
N ILE A 214 -17.92 6.51 11.55
CA ILE A 214 -17.39 7.28 10.44
C ILE A 214 -15.89 7.03 10.39
N TYR A 215 -15.44 6.37 9.33
CA TYR A 215 -14.03 5.99 9.13
C TYR A 215 -13.32 7.05 8.29
N LEU A 216 -12.34 7.71 8.86
CA LEU A 216 -11.52 8.66 8.12
C LEU A 216 -10.24 7.98 7.61
N THR A 217 -9.94 8.16 6.32
CA THR A 217 -8.66 7.78 5.75
C THR A 217 -8.08 8.89 4.88
N PHE A 218 -6.77 9.05 4.97
CA PHE A 218 -5.91 9.84 4.10
C PHE A 218 -4.87 8.94 3.41
N LEU A 219 -4.89 7.62 3.76
CA LEU A 219 -4.00 6.64 3.17
C LEU A 219 -4.37 6.45 1.70
N PRO A 220 -3.36 6.24 0.84
CA PRO A 220 -3.62 6.11 -0.59
C PRO A 220 -4.46 4.90 -0.94
N LEU A 221 -5.45 5.09 -1.83
CA LEU A 221 -6.33 4.02 -2.32
C LEU A 221 -5.58 2.96 -3.16
N TYR A 222 -4.34 3.22 -3.57
CA TYR A 222 -3.53 2.20 -4.23
C TYR A 222 -2.84 1.22 -3.25
N HIS A 223 -3.11 1.31 -1.95
CA HIS A 223 -2.63 0.38 -0.93
C HIS A 223 -3.76 -0.44 -0.32
N PHE A 224 -3.42 -1.69 0.05
CA PHE A 224 -4.31 -2.63 0.72
C PHE A 224 -5.03 -2.03 1.93
N ASN A 225 -4.35 -1.22 2.74
CA ASN A 225 -4.94 -0.61 3.93
C ASN A 225 -6.18 0.25 3.60
N ALA A 226 -6.08 1.20 2.68
CA ALA A 226 -7.21 2.08 2.34
C ALA A 226 -8.34 1.31 1.64
N GLN A 227 -8.01 0.34 0.79
CA GLN A 227 -9.00 -0.49 0.11
C GLN A 227 -9.72 -1.43 1.08
N VAL A 228 -8.97 -2.30 1.73
CA VAL A 228 -9.56 -3.41 2.50
C VAL A 228 -9.89 -2.99 3.93
N LEU A 229 -8.90 -2.40 4.65
CA LEU A 229 -9.07 -2.09 6.07
C LEU A 229 -9.90 -0.82 6.31
N THR A 230 -10.20 -0.05 5.26
CA THR A 230 -11.13 1.08 5.35
C THR A 230 -12.33 0.90 4.45
N THR A 231 -12.16 0.95 3.12
CA THR A 231 -13.29 1.01 2.17
C THR A 231 -14.21 -0.21 2.28
N LEU A 232 -13.65 -1.44 2.25
CA LEU A 232 -14.47 -2.65 2.39
C LEU A 232 -15.01 -2.84 3.81
N THR A 233 -14.24 -2.48 4.83
CA THR A 233 -14.73 -2.51 6.23
C THR A 233 -15.96 -1.62 6.38
N VAL A 234 -15.94 -0.40 5.82
CA VAL A 234 -17.08 0.52 5.79
C VAL A 234 -18.29 -0.08 5.05
N LEU A 235 -18.04 -0.69 3.89
CA LEU A 235 -19.09 -1.33 3.10
C LEU A 235 -19.76 -2.48 3.88
N ILE A 236 -18.97 -3.33 4.55
CA ILE A 236 -19.46 -4.46 5.35
C ILE A 236 -20.23 -3.96 6.57
N ALA A 237 -19.71 -2.95 7.27
CA ALA A 237 -20.34 -2.34 8.44
C ALA A 237 -21.62 -1.55 8.12
N GLU A 238 -21.89 -1.27 6.85
CA GLU A 238 -22.94 -0.32 6.43
C GLU A 238 -22.72 1.09 7.03
N ALA A 239 -21.46 1.47 7.22
CA ALA A 239 -20.99 2.70 7.86
C ALA A 239 -20.75 3.84 6.84
N GLN A 240 -19.99 4.86 7.24
CA GLN A 240 -19.60 5.98 6.37
C GLN A 240 -18.07 6.07 6.31
N MET A 241 -17.56 6.50 5.16
CA MET A 241 -16.15 6.78 4.94
C MET A 241 -15.93 8.26 4.64
N VAL A 242 -14.88 8.83 5.21
CA VAL A 242 -14.32 10.13 4.83
C VAL A 242 -12.99 9.88 4.17
N LEU A 243 -12.85 10.27 2.92
CA LEU A 243 -11.62 10.19 2.16
C LEU A 243 -10.98 11.58 2.09
N LEU A 244 -9.79 11.72 2.62
CA LEU A 244 -8.99 12.94 2.43
C LEU A 244 -8.03 12.75 1.26
N ASP A 245 -7.75 13.83 0.56
CA ASP A 245 -6.78 13.84 -0.55
C ASP A 245 -5.36 13.58 -0.09
N ARG A 246 -5.00 14.05 1.13
CA ARG A 246 -3.69 13.87 1.75
C ARG A 246 -3.71 14.05 3.26
N PHE A 247 -2.68 13.54 3.92
CA PHE A 247 -2.43 13.80 5.35
C PHE A 247 -2.01 15.27 5.59
N SER A 248 -2.56 15.88 6.63
CA SER A 248 -2.15 17.20 7.14
C SER A 248 -2.14 17.18 8.66
N ALA A 249 -0.95 17.16 9.26
CA ALA A 249 -0.81 17.07 10.71
C ALA A 249 -1.49 18.25 11.46
N SER A 250 -1.40 19.46 10.91
CA SER A 250 -1.97 20.67 11.54
C SER A 250 -3.50 20.72 11.49
N ARG A 251 -4.13 20.07 10.50
CA ARG A 251 -5.58 20.05 10.30
C ARG A 251 -6.24 18.75 10.76
N PHE A 252 -5.47 17.72 11.05
CA PHE A 252 -5.98 16.36 11.26
C PHE A 252 -7.13 16.29 12.29
N TRP A 253 -6.92 16.85 13.48
CA TRP A 253 -7.94 16.84 14.53
C TRP A 253 -9.12 17.76 14.23
N ASP A 254 -8.92 18.81 13.46
CA ASP A 254 -10.01 19.66 12.98
C ASP A 254 -10.85 18.92 11.92
N ASP A 255 -10.22 18.16 11.01
CA ASP A 255 -10.91 17.29 10.06
C ASP A 255 -11.68 16.16 10.79
N ILE A 256 -11.08 15.52 11.81
CA ILE A 256 -11.76 14.51 12.67
C ILE A 256 -13.05 15.11 13.29
N ARG A 257 -12.99 16.30 13.86
CA ARG A 257 -14.17 16.98 14.46
C ARG A 257 -15.19 17.38 13.41
N TYR A 258 -14.74 17.99 12.32
CA TYR A 258 -15.62 18.49 11.25
C TYR A 258 -16.46 17.37 10.63
N PHE A 259 -15.85 16.22 10.36
CA PHE A 259 -16.53 15.09 9.78
C PHE A 259 -17.21 14.18 10.81
N GLY A 260 -16.93 14.36 12.09
CA GLY A 260 -17.42 13.47 13.16
C GLY A 260 -16.78 12.08 13.08
N ALA A 261 -15.53 11.98 12.62
CA ALA A 261 -14.88 10.69 12.39
C ALA A 261 -14.57 9.97 13.72
N THR A 262 -15.04 8.73 13.83
CA THR A 262 -14.93 7.91 15.05
C THR A 262 -13.76 6.93 15.00
N GLN A 263 -13.27 6.62 13.81
CA GLN A 263 -12.16 5.71 13.60
C GLN A 263 -11.27 6.20 12.46
N PHE A 264 -9.96 5.92 12.56
CA PHE A 264 -9.02 6.17 11.48
C PHE A 264 -7.89 5.14 11.46
N ASN A 265 -7.24 4.98 10.31
CA ASN A 265 -6.06 4.15 10.18
C ASN A 265 -4.80 5.02 10.12
N TYR A 266 -3.68 4.49 10.66
CA TYR A 266 -2.38 5.14 10.60
C TYR A 266 -1.28 4.15 10.19
N LEU A 267 -0.15 4.69 9.76
CA LEU A 267 1.08 3.94 9.49
C LEU A 267 2.29 4.72 10.02
N GLY A 268 3.30 4.01 10.53
CA GLY A 268 4.61 4.54 10.87
C GLY A 268 4.58 5.85 11.66
N ALA A 269 5.10 6.90 11.04
CA ALA A 269 5.31 8.21 11.65
C ALA A 269 4.06 9.04 11.94
N VAL A 270 2.85 8.64 11.53
CA VAL A 270 1.63 9.46 11.68
C VAL A 270 1.36 9.79 13.16
N ILE A 271 1.35 8.78 14.03
CA ILE A 271 1.13 9.01 15.47
C ILE A 271 2.24 9.87 16.10
N PRO A 272 3.54 9.59 15.88
CA PRO A 272 4.63 10.48 16.30
C PRO A 272 4.48 11.93 15.79
N ILE A 273 4.07 12.12 14.54
CA ILE A 273 3.86 13.47 13.99
C ILE A 273 2.69 14.18 14.67
N LEU A 274 1.58 13.49 14.92
CA LEU A 274 0.43 14.05 15.64
C LEU A 274 0.76 14.38 17.09
N ALA A 275 1.53 13.55 17.78
CA ALA A 275 1.99 13.79 19.15
C ALA A 275 2.87 15.05 19.26
N LYS A 276 3.74 15.29 18.27
CA LYS A 276 4.61 16.47 18.23
C LYS A 276 3.87 17.79 17.91
N GLN A 277 2.58 17.74 17.51
CA GLN A 277 1.83 19.00 17.33
C GLN A 277 1.65 19.72 18.66
N PRO A 278 1.63 21.07 18.66
CA PRO A 278 1.36 21.84 19.86
C PRO A 278 0.09 21.37 20.57
N GLU A 279 0.13 21.28 21.89
CA GLU A 279 -1.05 20.93 22.69
C GLU A 279 -2.12 22.01 22.56
N ARG A 280 -3.37 21.58 22.44
CA ARG A 280 -4.55 22.44 22.39
C ARG A 280 -5.50 22.05 23.53
N GLY A 281 -6.17 23.02 24.11
CA GLY A 281 -7.13 22.77 25.19
C GLY A 281 -8.30 21.86 24.83
N ASN A 282 -8.52 21.62 23.52
CA ASN A 282 -9.57 20.76 22.97
C ASN A 282 -9.02 19.45 22.36
N ASP A 283 -7.80 19.03 22.68
CA ASP A 283 -7.23 17.81 22.11
C ASP A 283 -8.07 16.56 22.44
N ALA A 284 -8.60 16.49 23.65
CA ALA A 284 -9.48 15.41 24.10
C ALA A 284 -10.94 15.56 23.60
N ASP A 285 -11.32 16.73 23.10
CA ASP A 285 -12.68 17.01 22.60
C ASP A 285 -12.75 16.66 21.11
N ASN A 286 -12.85 15.37 20.83
CA ASN A 286 -12.99 14.83 19.49
C ASN A 286 -13.78 13.50 19.51
N PRO A 287 -14.49 13.12 18.43
CA PRO A 287 -15.33 11.91 18.37
C PRO A 287 -14.54 10.62 18.11
N ALA A 288 -13.24 10.71 17.83
CA ALA A 288 -12.44 9.53 17.53
C ALA A 288 -12.31 8.62 18.76
N ARG A 289 -12.51 7.32 18.57
CA ARG A 289 -12.39 6.32 19.63
C ARG A 289 -11.26 5.30 19.34
N ILE A 290 -10.97 5.05 18.07
CA ILE A 290 -9.98 4.05 17.66
C ILE A 290 -9.08 4.58 16.56
N ALA A 291 -7.79 4.41 16.76
CA ALA A 291 -6.75 4.51 15.75
C ALA A 291 -6.16 3.12 15.50
N LEU A 292 -6.23 2.62 14.27
CA LEU A 292 -5.71 1.31 13.88
C LEU A 292 -4.47 1.46 13.01
N GLY A 293 -3.38 0.77 13.37
CA GLY A 293 -2.17 0.85 12.55
C GLY A 293 -1.05 -0.09 12.97
N ALA A 294 0.16 0.33 12.67
CA ALA A 294 1.38 -0.36 13.05
C ALA A 294 2.55 0.63 13.22
N GLY A 295 3.49 0.29 14.10
CA GLY A 295 4.74 1.02 14.28
C GLY A 295 4.66 2.24 15.20
N CYS A 296 3.65 2.36 16.08
CA CYS A 296 3.66 3.35 17.14
C CYS A 296 4.58 2.93 18.27
N PRO A 297 5.59 3.76 18.66
CA PRO A 297 6.43 3.44 19.80
C PRO A 297 5.58 3.25 21.09
N PRO A 298 5.77 2.16 21.87
CA PRO A 298 4.94 1.88 23.04
C PRO A 298 4.90 3.02 24.07
N ALA A 299 6.03 3.69 24.30
CA ALA A 299 6.11 4.83 25.23
C ALA A 299 5.26 6.02 24.78
N LEU A 300 5.13 6.25 23.46
CA LEU A 300 4.33 7.33 22.90
C LEU A 300 2.83 6.99 22.86
N MET A 301 2.50 5.73 22.81
CA MET A 301 1.12 5.27 22.72
C MET A 301 0.29 5.71 23.93
N ASP A 302 0.84 5.60 25.16
CA ASP A 302 0.16 6.00 26.38
C ASP A 302 -0.09 7.53 26.43
N GLU A 303 0.88 8.32 25.97
CA GLU A 303 0.77 9.78 25.88
C GLU A 303 -0.37 10.17 24.90
N VAL A 304 -0.36 9.58 23.72
CA VAL A 304 -1.34 9.86 22.66
C VAL A 304 -2.75 9.44 23.09
N GLU A 305 -2.89 8.24 23.65
CA GLU A 305 -4.17 7.76 24.17
C GLU A 305 -4.74 8.67 25.27
N LYS A 306 -3.89 9.15 26.18
CA LYS A 306 -4.28 10.07 27.23
C LYS A 306 -4.65 11.46 26.67
N ARG A 307 -3.82 12.00 25.78
CA ARG A 307 -4.00 13.35 25.23
C ARG A 307 -5.26 13.45 24.38
N PHE A 308 -5.50 12.50 23.50
CA PHE A 308 -6.60 12.53 22.52
C PHE A 308 -7.80 11.66 22.90
N GLN A 309 -7.75 10.96 24.02
CA GLN A 309 -8.82 10.06 24.53
C GLN A 309 -9.22 8.99 23.52
N ILE A 310 -8.26 8.46 22.74
CA ILE A 310 -8.44 7.41 21.76
C ILE A 310 -7.81 6.08 22.25
N LYS A 311 -8.11 4.98 21.57
CA LYS A 311 -7.41 3.69 21.74
C LYS A 311 -6.58 3.41 20.49
N CYS A 312 -5.28 3.23 20.64
CA CYS A 312 -4.40 2.77 19.57
C CYS A 312 -4.38 1.24 19.52
N LEU A 313 -4.73 0.71 18.35
CA LEU A 313 -4.67 -0.72 18.07
C LEU A 313 -3.54 -0.96 17.08
N GLU A 314 -2.72 -1.96 17.35
CA GLU A 314 -1.65 -2.35 16.45
C GLU A 314 -1.88 -3.75 15.91
N GLY A 315 -1.30 -4.02 14.74
CA GLY A 315 -1.33 -5.31 14.10
C GLY A 315 -0.09 -5.53 13.24
N PHE A 316 0.15 -6.76 12.89
CA PHE A 316 1.12 -7.14 11.87
C PHE A 316 0.37 -7.56 10.63
N GLY A 317 0.80 -7.08 9.48
CA GLY A 317 0.20 -7.45 8.22
C GLY A 317 1.04 -7.10 7.00
N MET A 318 0.68 -7.72 5.91
CA MET A 318 1.26 -7.48 4.59
C MET A 318 0.21 -7.76 3.51
N THR A 319 0.42 -7.25 2.32
CA THR A 319 -0.54 -7.38 1.22
C THR A 319 -0.91 -8.83 0.91
N GLU A 320 0.05 -9.74 1.08
CA GLU A 320 -0.06 -11.15 0.76
C GLU A 320 -1.05 -11.93 1.64
N ILE A 321 -1.21 -11.50 2.90
CA ILE A 321 -2.01 -12.22 3.92
C ILE A 321 -2.97 -11.31 4.70
N GLY A 322 -3.06 -10.02 4.36
CA GLY A 322 -3.86 -9.05 5.13
C GLY A 322 -3.25 -8.72 6.48
N ILE A 323 -4.06 -8.73 7.54
CA ILE A 323 -3.63 -8.45 8.92
C ILE A 323 -3.85 -9.70 9.78
N PRO A 324 -2.99 -10.72 9.68
CA PRO A 324 -3.20 -12.00 10.34
C PRO A 324 -2.92 -12.01 11.85
N ILE A 325 -2.20 -10.99 12.37
CA ILE A 325 -1.97 -10.80 13.80
C ILE A 325 -2.51 -9.44 14.18
N HIS A 326 -3.34 -9.40 15.21
CA HIS A 326 -4.03 -8.17 15.58
C HIS A 326 -4.29 -8.07 17.09
N VAL A 327 -4.24 -6.83 17.59
CA VAL A 327 -4.68 -6.45 18.92
C VAL A 327 -6.19 -6.19 18.91
N ARG A 328 -6.95 -6.84 19.78
CA ARG A 328 -8.39 -6.56 19.96
C ARG A 328 -8.57 -5.36 20.91
N VAL A 329 -9.69 -4.67 20.80
CA VAL A 329 -10.02 -3.50 21.65
C VAL A 329 -10.01 -3.87 23.13
N ASP A 330 -10.46 -5.07 23.47
CA ASP A 330 -10.61 -5.60 24.83
C ASP A 330 -9.43 -6.46 25.31
N ASP A 331 -8.48 -6.81 24.41
CA ASP A 331 -7.33 -7.67 24.72
C ASP A 331 -6.05 -7.05 24.12
N ARG A 332 -5.56 -5.99 24.79
CA ARG A 332 -4.41 -5.20 24.31
C ARG A 332 -3.20 -5.40 25.19
N ARG A 333 -2.05 -5.67 24.56
CA ARG A 333 -0.74 -5.71 25.23
C ARG A 333 0.22 -4.76 24.53
N ARG A 334 0.78 -3.83 25.30
CA ARG A 334 1.71 -2.80 24.79
C ARG A 334 2.93 -3.39 24.12
N GLY A 335 3.28 -2.87 22.93
CA GLY A 335 4.44 -3.30 22.15
C GLY A 335 4.27 -4.64 21.44
N SER A 336 3.13 -5.34 21.62
CA SER A 336 2.82 -6.53 20.84
C SER A 336 2.00 -6.19 19.60
N CYS A 337 2.13 -7.01 18.57
CA CYS A 337 1.24 -6.99 17.39
C CYS A 337 -0.11 -7.66 17.68
N GLY A 338 -0.29 -8.27 18.87
CA GLY A 338 -1.49 -9.03 19.23
C GLY A 338 -1.34 -10.54 19.10
N LYS A 339 -2.45 -11.19 18.83
CA LYS A 339 -2.56 -12.65 18.65
C LYS A 339 -2.98 -12.99 17.23
N PRO A 340 -2.68 -14.22 16.74
CA PRO A 340 -3.10 -14.66 15.42
C PRO A 340 -4.62 -14.73 15.30
N MET A 341 -5.13 -14.39 14.11
CA MET A 341 -6.52 -14.64 13.77
C MET A 341 -6.81 -16.14 13.66
N ASP A 342 -8.00 -16.53 14.05
CA ASP A 342 -8.49 -17.91 14.05
C ASP A 342 -8.57 -18.57 12.66
N ILE A 343 -8.57 -17.76 11.61
CA ILE A 343 -8.61 -18.20 10.20
C ILE A 343 -7.24 -18.68 9.68
N TYR A 344 -6.17 -18.45 10.44
CA TYR A 344 -4.82 -18.90 10.10
C TYR A 344 -4.25 -19.86 11.12
N GLU A 345 -3.43 -20.78 10.66
CA GLU A 345 -2.42 -21.43 11.48
C GLU A 345 -1.13 -20.61 11.35
N MET A 346 -0.51 -20.27 12.48
CA MET A 346 0.70 -19.46 12.55
C MET A 346 1.73 -20.14 13.41
N LYS A 347 3.00 -20.06 12.97
CA LYS A 347 4.16 -20.56 13.72
C LYS A 347 5.34 -19.61 13.57
N LEU A 348 6.37 -19.82 14.40
CA LEU A 348 7.69 -19.21 14.28
C LEU A 348 8.70 -20.31 13.93
N PHE A 349 9.41 -20.15 12.80
CA PHE A 349 10.37 -21.13 12.31
C PHE A 349 11.81 -20.62 12.35
N ASP A 350 12.75 -21.53 12.59
CA ASP A 350 14.19 -21.31 12.41
C ASP A 350 14.57 -21.42 10.91
N ASP A 351 15.88 -21.36 10.61
CA ASP A 351 16.39 -21.46 9.24
C ASP A 351 16.27 -22.87 8.62
N ARG A 352 15.91 -23.89 9.41
CA ARG A 352 15.64 -25.26 8.97
C ARG A 352 14.17 -25.58 8.81
N ASP A 353 13.31 -24.57 8.98
CA ASP A 353 11.84 -24.67 9.01
C ASP A 353 11.34 -25.54 10.18
N GLU A 354 12.07 -25.57 11.32
CA GLU A 354 11.62 -26.17 12.57
C GLU A 354 11.01 -25.10 13.48
N GLU A 355 9.93 -25.45 14.20
CA GLU A 355 9.25 -24.54 15.11
C GLU A 355 10.13 -24.21 16.30
N VAL A 356 10.35 -22.91 16.58
CA VAL A 356 11.14 -22.46 17.71
C VAL A 356 10.32 -22.48 19.02
N PRO A 357 10.96 -22.71 20.19
CA PRO A 357 10.30 -22.61 21.48
C PRO A 357 9.72 -21.23 21.78
N VAL A 358 8.69 -21.17 22.64
CA VAL A 358 8.13 -19.90 23.14
C VAL A 358 9.24 -19.06 23.78
N GLY A 359 9.29 -17.79 23.44
CA GLY A 359 10.30 -16.83 23.88
C GLY A 359 11.48 -16.68 22.91
N GLU A 360 11.71 -17.63 22.02
CA GLU A 360 12.77 -17.56 21.02
C GLU A 360 12.30 -16.79 19.76
N ILE A 361 13.27 -16.30 19.00
CA ILE A 361 13.03 -15.55 17.76
C ILE A 361 12.97 -16.52 16.60
N GLY A 362 11.92 -16.42 15.78
CA GLY A 362 11.76 -17.17 14.55
C GLY A 362 11.08 -16.35 13.46
N GLU A 363 11.16 -16.86 12.22
CA GLU A 363 10.44 -16.30 11.08
C GLU A 363 8.94 -16.58 11.22
N ILE A 364 8.12 -15.54 11.06
CA ILE A 364 6.67 -15.67 11.05
C ILE A 364 6.25 -16.44 9.80
N VAL A 365 5.55 -17.55 9.99
CA VAL A 365 4.99 -18.34 8.89
C VAL A 365 3.51 -18.59 9.09
N PHE A 366 2.75 -18.61 7.98
CA PHE A 366 1.30 -18.78 8.01
C PHE A 366 0.85 -19.90 7.08
N ARG A 367 -0.26 -20.52 7.47
CA ARG A 367 -1.04 -21.42 6.63
C ARG A 367 -2.53 -21.08 6.79
N PRO A 368 -3.28 -20.88 5.68
CA PRO A 368 -4.70 -20.58 5.75
C PRO A 368 -5.49 -21.83 6.17
N ARG A 369 -6.52 -21.66 7.00
CA ARG A 369 -7.44 -22.73 7.40
C ARG A 369 -8.59 -22.93 6.42
N GLU A 370 -8.82 -21.93 5.57
CA GLU A 370 -9.86 -21.93 4.54
C GLU A 370 -9.24 -21.53 3.19
N PRO A 371 -9.80 -21.98 2.07
CA PRO A 371 -9.31 -21.57 0.75
C PRO A 371 -9.59 -20.09 0.47
N PHE A 372 -8.71 -19.47 -0.31
CA PHE A 372 -8.87 -18.11 -0.83
C PHE A 372 -9.02 -17.01 0.24
N ILE A 373 -8.30 -17.12 1.37
CA ILE A 373 -8.24 -16.09 2.42
C ILE A 373 -6.87 -15.40 2.52
N MET A 374 -6.01 -15.62 1.53
CA MET A 374 -4.73 -14.93 1.33
C MET A 374 -4.45 -14.83 -0.17
N MET A 375 -3.35 -14.19 -0.58
CA MET A 375 -2.98 -14.12 -1.98
C MET A 375 -2.92 -15.51 -2.61
N SER A 376 -3.29 -15.60 -3.88
CA SER A 376 -3.20 -16.86 -4.64
C SER A 376 -1.77 -17.11 -5.11
N GLU A 377 -1.10 -16.06 -5.59
CA GLU A 377 0.26 -16.12 -6.14
C GLU A 377 0.88 -14.73 -6.25
N TYR A 378 2.15 -14.66 -6.49
CA TYR A 378 2.78 -13.49 -7.11
C TYR A 378 2.57 -13.59 -8.63
N TYR A 379 1.76 -12.70 -9.17
CA TYR A 379 1.34 -12.70 -10.57
C TYR A 379 2.52 -12.74 -11.53
N ASN A 380 2.50 -13.69 -12.47
CA ASN A 380 3.59 -13.95 -13.44
C ASN A 380 4.98 -14.17 -12.79
N MET A 381 5.02 -14.62 -11.52
CA MET A 381 6.26 -14.91 -10.79
C MET A 381 6.15 -16.26 -10.05
N PRO A 382 6.00 -17.40 -10.76
CA PRO A 382 5.79 -18.70 -10.11
C PRO A 382 6.95 -19.13 -9.22
N GLU A 383 8.19 -18.82 -9.57
CA GLU A 383 9.37 -19.13 -8.75
C GLU A 383 9.33 -18.37 -7.42
N LYS A 384 8.90 -17.08 -7.43
CA LYS A 384 8.73 -16.29 -6.22
C LYS A 384 7.57 -16.77 -5.36
N THR A 385 6.52 -17.26 -5.99
CA THR A 385 5.41 -17.90 -5.29
C THR A 385 5.87 -19.17 -4.58
N LEU A 386 6.58 -20.05 -5.26
CA LEU A 386 7.14 -21.26 -4.65
C LEU A 386 8.14 -20.97 -3.53
N GLU A 387 9.00 -19.95 -3.71
CA GLU A 387 9.93 -19.50 -2.66
C GLU A 387 9.17 -19.05 -1.41
N ALA A 388 8.06 -18.31 -1.59
CA ALA A 388 7.26 -17.81 -0.49
C ALA A 388 6.42 -18.90 0.22
N PHE A 389 5.99 -19.94 -0.51
CA PHE A 389 5.19 -21.05 0.01
C PHE A 389 6.02 -22.31 0.28
N ARG A 390 7.25 -22.16 0.77
CA ARG A 390 8.14 -23.27 1.10
C ARG A 390 7.51 -24.15 2.19
N ASN A 391 7.63 -25.48 2.03
CA ASN A 391 7.10 -26.49 2.96
C ASN A 391 5.61 -26.33 3.29
N LEU A 392 4.80 -25.79 2.34
CA LEU A 392 3.36 -25.55 2.51
C LEU A 392 3.03 -24.47 3.55
N TRP A 393 4.00 -23.65 3.92
CA TRP A 393 3.83 -22.46 4.74
C TRP A 393 4.20 -21.22 3.96
N PHE A 394 3.45 -20.16 4.15
CA PHE A 394 3.80 -18.84 3.62
C PHE A 394 4.82 -18.20 4.55
N HIS A 395 6.02 -17.96 4.04
CA HIS A 395 7.15 -17.33 4.71
C HIS A 395 7.11 -15.81 4.52
N THR A 396 6.95 -15.08 5.61
CA THR A 396 6.80 -13.62 5.55
C THR A 396 8.14 -12.90 5.34
N GLY A 397 9.25 -13.52 5.73
CA GLY A 397 10.55 -12.87 5.82
C GLY A 397 10.68 -11.91 7.01
N ASP A 398 9.72 -11.89 7.92
CA ASP A 398 9.69 -11.07 9.13
C ASP A 398 9.91 -11.95 10.37
N LEU A 399 10.70 -11.45 11.31
CA LEU A 399 11.05 -12.15 12.55
C LEU A 399 10.19 -11.64 13.71
N ALA A 400 9.72 -12.56 14.54
CA ALA A 400 9.02 -12.26 15.78
C ALA A 400 9.43 -13.20 16.92
N ARG A 401 9.00 -12.88 18.12
CA ARG A 401 8.97 -13.79 19.26
C ARG A 401 7.56 -13.85 19.83
N GLN A 402 7.19 -14.98 20.41
CA GLN A 402 5.94 -15.19 21.12
C GLN A 402 6.19 -15.24 22.64
N ASP A 403 5.30 -14.62 23.44
CA ASP A 403 5.33 -14.80 24.89
C ASP A 403 4.44 -15.98 25.33
N GLU A 404 4.51 -16.31 26.66
CA GLU A 404 3.76 -17.42 27.27
C GLU A 404 2.24 -17.24 27.19
N ASP A 405 1.74 -15.99 27.04
CA ASP A 405 0.33 -15.67 26.90
C ASP A 405 -0.15 -15.67 25.45
N GLY A 406 0.75 -15.97 24.50
CA GLY A 406 0.46 -16.09 23.06
C GLY A 406 0.45 -14.79 22.30
N TYR A 407 1.03 -13.70 22.85
CA TYR A 407 1.22 -12.45 22.12
C TYR A 407 2.50 -12.47 21.31
N PHE A 408 2.44 -11.90 20.11
CA PHE A 408 3.56 -11.80 19.19
C PHE A 408 4.16 -10.40 19.22
N TYR A 409 5.48 -10.35 19.19
CA TYR A 409 6.27 -9.11 19.17
C TYR A 409 7.15 -9.14 17.94
N PHE A 410 6.94 -8.18 17.04
CA PHE A 410 7.79 -7.98 15.87
C PHE A 410 9.20 -7.64 16.30
N VAL A 411 10.20 -8.28 15.70
CA VAL A 411 11.62 -8.07 16.01
C VAL A 411 12.32 -7.31 14.91
N ASP A 412 12.31 -7.84 13.68
CA ASP A 412 12.97 -7.21 12.51
C ASP A 412 12.57 -7.95 11.23
N ARG A 413 13.06 -7.47 10.08
CA ARG A 413 13.03 -8.21 8.83
C ARG A 413 14.24 -9.12 8.68
N LYS A 414 14.01 -10.33 8.17
CA LYS A 414 15.07 -11.30 7.87
C LYS A 414 16.01 -10.79 6.76
N LYS A 415 15.49 -9.97 5.86
CA LYS A 415 16.25 -9.30 4.79
C LYS A 415 16.01 -7.78 4.88
N ASP A 416 17.08 -6.99 4.71
CA ASP A 416 17.09 -5.53 4.87
C ASP A 416 16.17 -4.79 3.88
N ALA A 417 14.90 -4.77 4.14
CA ALA A 417 14.02 -3.82 3.47
C ALA A 417 14.11 -2.46 4.15
N LEU A 418 14.19 -1.43 3.31
CA LEU A 418 14.13 -0.05 3.75
C LEU A 418 12.66 0.33 3.94
N ARG A 419 12.31 0.96 5.06
CA ARG A 419 10.98 1.49 5.27
C ARG A 419 11.03 2.97 5.59
N ARG A 420 10.46 3.78 4.72
CA ARG A 420 10.50 5.23 4.85
C ARG A 420 9.13 5.85 4.62
N ARG A 421 8.61 6.59 5.62
CA ARG A 421 7.34 7.33 5.55
C ARG A 421 6.14 6.47 5.15
N GLY A 422 6.10 5.24 5.66
CA GLY A 422 5.03 4.28 5.37
C GLY A 422 5.20 3.51 4.05
N GLU A 423 6.19 3.89 3.22
CA GLU A 423 6.50 3.22 1.97
C GLU A 423 7.63 2.21 2.16
N ASN A 424 7.42 1.00 1.67
CA ASN A 424 8.47 0.01 1.58
C ASN A 424 9.30 0.28 0.31
N ILE A 425 10.62 0.37 0.46
CA ILE A 425 11.54 0.66 -0.62
C ILE A 425 12.41 -0.56 -0.86
N SER A 426 12.43 -1.04 -2.09
CA SER A 426 13.37 -2.07 -2.51
C SER A 426 14.75 -1.45 -2.72
N SER A 427 15.74 -1.89 -1.95
CA SER A 427 17.12 -1.47 -2.16
C SER A 427 17.61 -1.80 -3.58
N PHE A 428 17.16 -2.92 -4.14
CA PHE A 428 17.48 -3.33 -5.50
C PHE A 428 16.94 -2.37 -6.57
N GLU A 429 15.70 -1.90 -6.41
CA GLU A 429 15.11 -0.95 -7.36
C GLU A 429 15.83 0.40 -7.32
N VAL A 430 16.22 0.86 -6.12
CA VAL A 430 17.06 2.06 -5.95
C VAL A 430 18.41 1.87 -6.63
N GLU A 431 19.10 0.76 -6.36
CA GLU A 431 20.39 0.44 -6.95
C GLU A 431 20.31 0.34 -8.47
N ARG A 432 19.29 -0.31 -9.02
CA ARG A 432 19.09 -0.42 -10.46
C ARG A 432 18.95 0.95 -11.13
N ALA A 433 18.19 1.86 -10.55
CA ALA A 433 18.01 3.20 -11.08
C ALA A 433 19.31 4.04 -10.99
N ILE A 434 20.08 3.87 -9.91
CA ILE A 434 21.38 4.53 -9.73
C ILE A 434 22.44 3.93 -10.66
N ASN A 435 22.50 2.60 -10.79
CA ASN A 435 23.46 1.91 -11.67
C ASN A 435 23.22 2.18 -13.16
N ALA A 436 22.03 2.65 -13.53
CA ALA A 436 21.75 3.11 -14.90
C ALA A 436 22.43 4.46 -15.22
N HIS A 437 23.00 5.17 -14.23
CA HIS A 437 23.75 6.40 -14.47
C HIS A 437 25.07 6.12 -15.21
N PRO A 438 25.40 6.86 -16.31
CA PRO A 438 26.56 6.54 -17.17
C PRO A 438 27.90 6.48 -16.44
N LYS A 439 28.08 7.28 -15.39
CA LYS A 439 29.32 7.39 -14.60
C LYS A 439 29.41 6.41 -13.43
N VAL A 440 28.31 5.73 -13.08
CA VAL A 440 28.27 4.78 -11.96
C VAL A 440 28.74 3.41 -12.42
N LEU A 441 29.64 2.79 -11.65
CA LEU A 441 30.09 1.43 -11.84
C LEU A 441 29.16 0.45 -11.12
N GLU A 442 28.96 0.69 -9.82
CA GLU A 442 28.08 -0.10 -8.97
C GLU A 442 27.60 0.72 -7.77
N SER A 443 26.49 0.32 -7.18
CA SER A 443 25.97 0.97 -5.97
C SER A 443 25.30 -0.02 -5.02
N ALA A 444 25.17 0.38 -3.74
CA ALA A 444 24.46 -0.36 -2.72
C ALA A 444 23.60 0.59 -1.88
N ALA A 445 22.30 0.31 -1.82
CA ALA A 445 21.35 1.04 -0.99
C ALA A 445 21.16 0.33 0.36
N VAL A 446 21.26 1.09 1.45
CA VAL A 446 21.11 0.59 2.81
C VAL A 446 20.24 1.51 3.67
N ALA A 447 19.58 0.92 4.66
CA ALA A 447 18.88 1.67 5.69
C ALA A 447 19.86 2.31 6.65
N VAL A 448 19.64 3.59 6.99
CA VAL A 448 20.25 4.25 8.14
C VAL A 448 19.15 4.84 9.01
N GLN A 449 19.30 4.72 10.33
CA GLN A 449 18.26 5.10 11.28
C GLN A 449 17.99 6.61 11.25
N SER A 450 16.73 7.00 11.14
CA SER A 450 16.30 8.39 11.21
C SER A 450 15.88 8.81 12.63
N GLU A 451 15.83 10.12 12.88
CA GLU A 451 15.32 10.68 14.14
C GLU A 451 13.83 10.42 14.39
N LEU A 452 13.09 9.93 13.37
CA LEU A 452 11.65 9.66 13.42
C LEU A 452 11.31 8.17 13.55
N ALA A 453 12.26 7.35 13.98
CA ALA A 453 12.11 5.89 14.13
C ALA A 453 11.79 5.14 12.81
N GLU A 454 12.02 5.77 11.66
CA GLU A 454 11.95 5.16 10.32
C GLU A 454 13.33 5.17 9.66
N ASP A 455 13.52 4.30 8.68
CA ASP A 455 14.74 4.27 7.91
C ASP A 455 14.84 5.47 6.97
N GLU A 456 16.07 5.95 6.77
CA GLU A 456 16.44 6.83 5.66
C GLU A 456 17.30 6.08 4.66
N VAL A 457 17.13 6.40 3.39
CA VAL A 457 17.89 5.75 2.31
C VAL A 457 19.27 6.36 2.22
N LYS A 458 20.30 5.53 2.43
CA LYS A 458 21.70 5.84 2.10
C LYS A 458 22.09 5.03 0.87
N ILE A 459 22.73 5.68 -0.11
CA ILE A 459 23.33 5.04 -1.27
C ILE A 459 24.86 5.16 -1.21
N CYS A 460 25.53 4.02 -1.26
CA CYS A 460 26.98 3.93 -1.42
C CYS A 460 27.27 3.67 -2.90
N VAL A 461 28.15 4.47 -3.50
CA VAL A 461 28.35 4.49 -4.96
C VAL A 461 29.83 4.38 -5.29
N VAL A 462 30.14 3.48 -6.20
CA VAL A 462 31.46 3.38 -6.84
C VAL A 462 31.35 3.94 -8.26
N LEU A 463 32.19 4.91 -8.60
CA LEU A 463 32.24 5.49 -9.94
C LEU A 463 33.11 4.67 -10.87
N LYS A 464 32.86 4.77 -12.17
CA LYS A 464 33.78 4.24 -13.19
C LYS A 464 35.13 4.92 -13.11
N PRO A 465 36.22 4.24 -13.49
CA PRO A 465 37.57 4.82 -13.45
C PRO A 465 37.66 6.14 -14.22
N GLY A 466 38.16 7.19 -13.53
CA GLY A 466 38.34 8.52 -14.11
C GLY A 466 37.09 9.40 -14.14
N GLU A 467 35.93 8.90 -13.71
CA GLU A 467 34.70 9.70 -13.64
C GLU A 467 34.63 10.52 -12.35
N ILE A 468 33.97 11.67 -12.46
CA ILE A 468 33.64 12.57 -11.35
C ILE A 468 32.14 12.85 -11.41
N LEU A 469 31.46 12.72 -10.27
CA LEU A 469 30.02 12.92 -10.14
C LEU A 469 29.73 13.67 -8.83
N ALA A 470 28.99 14.77 -8.92
CA ALA A 470 28.53 15.47 -7.73
C ALA A 470 27.33 14.73 -7.10
N PRO A 471 27.18 14.73 -5.76
CA PRO A 471 26.02 14.13 -5.13
C PRO A 471 24.70 14.70 -5.63
N GLU A 472 24.64 16.00 -5.89
CA GLU A 472 23.46 16.71 -6.40
C GLU A 472 23.07 16.21 -7.80
N GLU A 473 24.04 16.00 -8.70
CA GLU A 473 23.83 15.46 -10.05
C GLU A 473 23.23 14.03 -9.96
N LEU A 474 23.75 13.21 -9.04
CA LEU A 474 23.23 11.87 -8.81
C LEU A 474 21.80 11.89 -8.26
N ILE A 475 21.49 12.81 -7.35
CA ILE A 475 20.14 12.95 -6.78
C ILE A 475 19.16 13.48 -7.82
N GLU A 476 19.56 14.38 -8.70
CA GLU A 476 18.74 14.85 -9.81
C GLU A 476 18.41 13.70 -10.77
N TRP A 477 19.40 12.89 -11.13
CA TRP A 477 19.21 11.67 -11.91
C TRP A 477 18.21 10.71 -11.25
N ALA A 478 18.37 10.46 -9.95
CA ALA A 478 17.51 9.60 -9.17
C ALA A 478 16.06 10.15 -9.09
N ASN A 479 15.92 11.45 -8.82
CA ASN A 479 14.62 12.11 -8.70
C ASN A 479 13.80 12.09 -10.00
N ALA A 480 14.47 12.03 -11.15
CA ALA A 480 13.78 11.87 -12.44
C ALA A 480 13.26 10.44 -12.68
N ARG A 481 13.81 9.41 -12.01
CA ARG A 481 13.64 7.99 -12.35
C ARG A 481 12.99 7.13 -11.26
N MET A 482 12.86 7.64 -10.04
CA MET A 482 12.26 6.90 -8.93
C MET A 482 11.31 7.78 -8.13
N PRO A 483 10.40 7.16 -7.33
CA PRO A 483 9.51 7.90 -6.46
C PRO A 483 10.30 8.74 -5.44
N TYR A 484 9.79 9.91 -5.07
CA TYR A 484 10.47 10.85 -4.17
C TYR A 484 10.86 10.23 -2.81
N PHE A 485 10.07 9.26 -2.33
CA PHE A 485 10.36 8.57 -1.07
C PHE A 485 11.52 7.58 -1.19
N ALA A 486 11.81 7.06 -2.38
CA ALA A 486 12.93 6.16 -2.67
C ALA A 486 14.23 6.91 -3.00
N VAL A 487 14.15 8.22 -3.31
CA VAL A 487 15.34 9.02 -3.58
C VAL A 487 16.23 9.11 -2.34
N PRO A 488 17.53 8.74 -2.43
CA PRO A 488 18.43 8.74 -1.30
C PRO A 488 18.51 10.10 -0.59
N ARG A 489 18.50 10.08 0.74
CA ARG A 489 18.89 11.24 1.53
C ARG A 489 20.39 11.35 1.62
N TYR A 490 21.07 10.22 1.82
CA TYR A 490 22.49 10.15 2.04
C TYR A 490 23.19 9.55 0.83
N VAL A 491 24.28 10.17 0.40
CA VAL A 491 25.14 9.71 -0.70
C VAL A 491 26.56 9.59 -0.16
N GLU A 492 27.21 8.45 -0.40
CA GLU A 492 28.61 8.26 -0.08
C GLU A 492 29.35 7.62 -1.26
N PHE A 493 30.34 8.33 -1.82
CA PHE A 493 31.22 7.79 -2.84
C PHE A 493 32.34 6.99 -2.21
N MET A 494 32.58 5.78 -2.74
CA MET A 494 33.54 4.83 -2.22
C MET A 494 34.47 4.35 -3.34
N GLU A 495 35.68 3.95 -2.99
CA GLU A 495 36.63 3.32 -3.94
C GLU A 495 36.20 1.91 -4.34
N GLY A 496 35.48 1.20 -3.45
CA GLY A 496 34.90 -0.13 -3.68
C GLY A 496 33.91 -0.50 -2.59
N LEU A 497 32.91 -1.30 -2.94
CA LEU A 497 31.95 -1.85 -1.96
C LEU A 497 32.56 -3.06 -1.24
N PRO A 498 32.25 -3.27 0.04
CA PRO A 498 32.65 -4.49 0.75
C PRO A 498 31.93 -5.69 0.14
N LYS A 499 32.68 -6.72 -0.24
CA LYS A 499 32.17 -7.91 -0.92
C LYS A 499 32.62 -9.20 -0.24
N THR A 500 31.74 -10.21 -0.32
CA THR A 500 32.08 -11.59 0.02
C THR A 500 33.06 -12.18 -1.03
N PRO A 501 33.71 -13.33 -0.73
CA PRO A 501 34.54 -14.05 -1.72
C PRO A 501 33.78 -14.45 -3.01
N THR A 502 32.46 -14.43 -3.00
CA THR A 502 31.57 -14.71 -4.14
C THR A 502 31.06 -13.45 -4.81
N GLU A 503 31.74 -12.31 -4.62
CA GLU A 503 31.44 -11.00 -5.21
C GLU A 503 30.07 -10.38 -4.79
N ARG A 504 29.43 -10.89 -3.76
CA ARG A 504 28.20 -10.30 -3.20
C ARG A 504 28.54 -9.13 -2.27
N VAL A 505 27.85 -7.99 -2.44
CA VAL A 505 28.00 -6.85 -1.55
C VAL A 505 27.50 -7.20 -0.14
N GLU A 506 28.37 -6.96 0.86
CA GLU A 506 28.06 -7.17 2.28
C GLU A 506 27.36 -5.93 2.86
N LYS A 507 26.08 -5.73 2.49
CA LYS A 507 25.29 -4.55 2.88
C LYS A 507 25.24 -4.32 4.40
N TYR A 508 25.33 -5.38 5.21
CA TYR A 508 25.35 -5.25 6.66
C TYR A 508 26.54 -4.42 7.18
N LYS A 509 27.69 -4.50 6.52
CA LYS A 509 28.87 -3.66 6.86
C LYS A 509 28.62 -2.19 6.56
N LEU A 510 27.94 -1.89 5.43
CA LEU A 510 27.57 -0.52 5.07
C LEU A 510 26.52 0.03 6.05
N LYS A 511 25.55 -0.80 6.47
CA LYS A 511 24.56 -0.45 7.48
C LYS A 511 25.19 -0.18 8.85
N GLN A 512 26.12 -1.03 9.30
CA GLN A 512 26.88 -0.83 10.55
C GLN A 512 27.75 0.44 10.53
N ALA A 513 28.34 0.78 9.39
CA ALA A 513 29.10 2.02 9.23
C ALA A 513 28.23 3.26 9.38
N GLY A 514 26.92 3.16 9.10
CA GLY A 514 25.96 4.23 9.29
C GLY A 514 26.28 5.47 8.45
N ILE A 515 26.15 6.65 9.06
CA ILE A 515 26.51 7.94 8.47
C ILE A 515 27.96 8.24 8.85
N THR A 516 28.84 8.28 7.86
CA THR A 516 30.28 8.56 8.04
C THR A 516 30.60 10.05 7.79
N ALA A 517 31.84 10.45 8.05
CA ALA A 517 32.31 11.79 7.72
C ALA A 517 32.30 12.10 6.21
N ASN A 518 32.31 11.05 5.37
CA ASN A 518 32.29 11.18 3.91
C ASN A 518 30.87 11.13 3.35
N THR A 519 29.85 10.95 4.19
CA THR A 519 28.45 10.88 3.76
C THR A 519 27.89 12.28 3.53
N TRP A 520 27.53 12.58 2.30
CA TRP A 520 26.78 13.79 1.96
C TRP A 520 25.30 13.64 2.36
N ASP A 521 24.75 14.66 3.02
CA ASP A 521 23.34 14.70 3.44
C ASP A 521 22.60 15.75 2.62
N ARG A 522 21.68 15.29 1.79
CA ARG A 522 20.83 16.13 0.92
C ARG A 522 20.06 17.21 1.69
N GLU A 523 19.53 16.87 2.86
CA GLU A 523 18.72 17.81 3.65
C GLU A 523 19.61 18.89 4.30
N LYS A 524 20.80 18.52 4.79
CA LYS A 524 21.78 19.49 5.30
C LYS A 524 22.34 20.39 4.20
N ALA A 525 22.48 19.86 2.99
CA ALA A 525 22.88 20.65 1.82
C ALA A 525 21.75 21.56 1.28
N GLY A 526 20.54 21.50 1.86
CA GLY A 526 19.41 22.32 1.44
C GLY A 526 18.79 21.92 0.10
N TYR A 527 19.13 20.74 -0.43
CA TYR A 527 18.64 20.27 -1.72
C TYR A 527 17.22 19.75 -1.60
N LYS A 528 16.27 20.36 -2.33
CA LYS A 528 14.84 20.00 -2.33
C LYS A 528 14.52 19.13 -3.54
N LEU A 529 13.82 18.02 -3.29
CA LEU A 529 13.28 17.18 -4.37
C LEU A 529 12.08 17.86 -5.03
N THR A 530 12.00 17.76 -6.33
CA THR A 530 10.78 18.05 -7.09
C THR A 530 9.81 16.86 -6.91
N ARG A 531 8.60 17.12 -6.42
CA ARG A 531 7.54 16.10 -6.24
C ARG A 531 6.84 15.81 -7.55
#